data_28ba8c0ddbfa59cf4cb73f38b4df7d49
#
_entry.id   28ba8c0ddbfa59cf4cb73f38b4df7d49
#
_cell.length_a   1.000
_cell.length_b   1.000
_cell.length_c   1.000
_cell.angle_alpha   90.00
_cell.angle_beta   90.00
_cell.angle_gamma   90.00
#
_symmetry.space_group_name_H-M   'P 1'
#
loop_
_entity.id
_entity.type
_entity.pdbx_description
1 polymer ?
#
loop_
_entity_poly.entity_id
_entity_poly.type
_entity_poly.pdbx_seq_one_letter_code
_entity_poly.pdbx_strand_id
1 'polypeptide(L)'
;IASFVKQQGAVPAVQLAHAGRKASMARPWYGNGPLTQADFDRGDAAWRTVAPTAAAVAEGYSAPRAFEKGDFQVVTNAFVEGVRRARAAGFQVIELHGAHGYLLHSFLSPISNARTDEYGGSIENRMRFPLEVATAVRKAWDKPLFVRISSIDDVEGGWSIEDSVLFSRKLKSIGV
;
A
#
# COMPACT_ATOMS: atom_id res chain seq x y z
N ILE A 1 -1.38 13.14 -19.71
CA ILE A 1 -0.15 13.17 -18.87
C ILE A 1 0.92 12.27 -19.48
N ALA A 2 0.70 10.94 -19.61
CA ALA A 2 1.74 10.01 -20.10
C ALA A 2 2.28 10.39 -21.50
N SER A 3 1.41 10.79 -22.43
CA SER A 3 1.83 11.26 -23.76
C SER A 3 2.71 12.50 -23.67
N PHE A 4 2.35 13.46 -22.85
CA PHE A 4 3.14 14.66 -22.63
C PHE A 4 4.53 14.35 -22.08
N VAL A 5 4.60 13.49 -21.03
CA VAL A 5 5.89 13.07 -20.45
C VAL A 5 6.80 12.43 -21.50
N LYS A 6 6.24 11.57 -22.35
CA LYS A 6 6.99 10.94 -23.47
C LYS A 6 7.50 11.97 -24.48
N GLN A 7 6.67 12.94 -24.86
CA GLN A 7 7.06 14.01 -25.79
C GLN A 7 8.20 14.86 -25.24
N GLN A 8 8.36 14.94 -23.91
CA GLN A 8 9.48 15.61 -23.26
C GLN A 8 10.73 14.71 -23.10
N GLY A 9 10.74 13.50 -23.69
CA GLY A 9 11.87 12.57 -23.63
C GLY A 9 11.99 11.77 -22.34
N ALA A 10 10.99 11.83 -21.43
CA ALA A 10 10.99 11.10 -20.17
C ALA A 10 10.11 9.84 -20.23
N VAL A 11 10.36 8.89 -19.32
CA VAL A 11 9.58 7.65 -19.18
C VAL A 11 8.41 7.89 -18.21
N PRO A 12 7.15 7.78 -18.64
CA PRO A 12 6.02 7.96 -17.76
C PRO A 12 5.88 6.77 -16.81
N ALA A 13 5.95 7.06 -15.52
CA ALA A 13 5.75 6.11 -14.44
C ALA A 13 4.51 6.46 -13.61
N VAL A 14 3.87 5.46 -13.01
CA VAL A 14 2.75 5.65 -12.09
C VAL A 14 2.92 4.78 -10.86
N GLN A 15 2.62 5.36 -9.69
CA GLN A 15 2.57 4.62 -8.44
C GLN A 15 1.14 4.15 -8.17
N LEU A 16 0.97 2.86 -7.91
CA LEU A 16 -0.29 2.26 -7.44
C LEU A 16 -0.22 2.09 -5.93
N ALA A 17 -1.20 2.61 -5.23
CA ALA A 17 -1.24 2.64 -3.78
C ALA A 17 -2.63 2.35 -3.22
N HIS A 18 -2.68 1.85 -1.98
CA HIS A 18 -3.86 1.77 -1.14
C HIS A 18 -3.48 2.31 0.25
N ALA A 19 -4.11 3.39 0.66
CA ALA A 19 -3.71 4.13 1.87
C ALA A 19 -3.98 3.36 3.18
N GLY A 20 -4.80 2.29 3.15
CA GLY A 20 -5.10 1.49 4.33
C GLY A 20 -5.73 2.33 5.44
N ARG A 21 -5.27 2.16 6.68
CA ARG A 21 -5.76 2.90 7.85
C ARG A 21 -5.43 4.40 7.84
N LYS A 22 -4.55 4.84 6.94
CA LYS A 22 -4.23 6.26 6.72
C LYS A 22 -5.12 6.93 5.66
N ALA A 23 -6.12 6.23 5.15
CA ALA A 23 -7.15 6.83 4.32
C ALA A 23 -8.18 7.60 5.16
N SER A 24 -9.07 8.35 4.51
CA SER A 24 -10.13 9.11 5.19
C SER A 24 -9.58 10.11 6.24
N MET A 25 -8.57 10.88 5.83
CA MET A 25 -7.92 11.92 6.62
C MET A 25 -8.22 13.29 6.03
N ALA A 26 -8.00 14.35 6.83
CA ALA A 26 -8.04 15.71 6.34
C ALA A 26 -7.03 15.95 5.21
N ARG A 27 -7.36 16.84 4.30
CA ARG A 27 -6.47 17.19 3.18
C ARG A 27 -5.13 17.73 3.71
N PRO A 28 -4.00 17.49 3.04
CA PRO A 28 -2.67 17.91 3.54
C PRO A 28 -2.59 19.39 3.92
N TRP A 29 -3.22 20.28 3.15
CA TRP A 29 -3.24 21.72 3.44
C TRP A 29 -4.21 22.12 4.56
N TYR A 30 -4.97 21.18 5.12
CA TYR A 30 -5.79 21.33 6.33
C TYR A 30 -5.21 20.54 7.51
N GLY A 31 -3.92 20.20 7.47
CA GLY A 31 -3.19 19.62 8.57
C GLY A 31 -2.97 18.11 8.49
N ASN A 32 -3.55 17.41 7.52
CA ASN A 32 -3.33 15.96 7.29
C ASN A 32 -3.59 15.11 8.57
N GLY A 33 -4.51 15.55 9.40
CA GLY A 33 -4.92 14.92 10.65
C GLY A 33 -6.21 14.10 10.52
N PRO A 34 -6.80 13.66 11.64
CA PRO A 34 -8.13 13.07 11.64
C PRO A 34 -9.15 14.08 11.12
N LEU A 35 -10.23 13.58 10.48
CA LEU A 35 -11.32 14.44 10.03
C LEU A 35 -12.05 15.05 11.24
N THR A 36 -12.31 16.35 11.15
CA THR A 36 -13.02 17.15 12.15
C THR A 36 -14.38 17.62 11.63
N GLN A 37 -15.21 18.22 12.49
CA GLN A 37 -16.47 18.81 12.06
C GLN A 37 -16.25 19.85 10.96
N ALA A 38 -15.19 20.66 11.03
CA ALA A 38 -14.87 21.65 10.01
C ALA A 38 -14.57 21.02 8.63
N ASP A 39 -14.06 19.78 8.59
CA ASP A 39 -13.86 19.04 7.33
C ASP A 39 -15.21 18.59 6.76
N PHE A 40 -16.11 18.08 7.60
CA PHE A 40 -17.47 17.69 7.19
C PHE A 40 -18.28 18.89 6.69
N ASP A 41 -18.17 20.03 7.35
CA ASP A 41 -18.84 21.28 6.94
C ASP A 41 -18.35 21.78 5.57
N ARG A 42 -17.10 21.45 5.19
CA ARG A 42 -16.55 21.70 3.85
C ARG A 42 -16.94 20.66 2.79
N GLY A 43 -17.72 19.64 3.16
CA GLY A 43 -18.18 18.58 2.27
C GLY A 43 -17.22 17.38 2.17
N ASP A 44 -16.20 17.27 3.02
CA ASP A 44 -15.40 16.07 3.12
C ASP A 44 -16.22 14.96 3.79
N ALA A 45 -16.16 13.75 3.22
CA ALA A 45 -16.91 12.61 3.74
C ALA A 45 -15.94 11.55 4.29
N ALA A 46 -16.20 11.08 5.52
CA ALA A 46 -15.48 9.93 6.04
C ALA A 46 -15.96 8.64 5.35
N TRP A 47 -15.02 7.71 5.15
CA TRP A 47 -15.36 6.34 4.75
C TRP A 47 -14.65 5.33 5.65
N ARG A 48 -15.19 4.12 5.70
CA ARG A 48 -14.63 3.05 6.52
C ARG A 48 -13.32 2.55 5.90
N THR A 49 -12.22 2.77 6.59
CA THR A 49 -10.90 2.29 6.17
C THR A 49 -10.72 0.82 6.50
N VAL A 50 -9.71 0.19 5.89
CA VAL A 50 -9.34 -1.22 6.12
C VAL A 50 -7.84 -1.34 6.40
N ALA A 51 -7.46 -2.31 7.21
CA ALA A 51 -6.06 -2.58 7.60
C ALA A 51 -5.90 -4.04 8.02
N PRO A 52 -4.68 -4.55 8.24
CA PRO A 52 -4.48 -5.91 8.78
C PRO A 52 -5.27 -6.16 10.06
N THR A 53 -5.27 -5.18 10.97
CA THR A 53 -5.97 -5.20 12.27
C THR A 53 -6.77 -3.92 12.47
N ALA A 54 -7.74 -3.96 13.40
CA ALA A 54 -8.61 -2.81 13.69
C ALA A 54 -7.94 -1.74 14.58
N ALA A 55 -6.62 -1.59 14.46
CA ALA A 55 -5.85 -0.58 15.21
C ALA A 55 -5.80 0.74 14.44
N ALA A 56 -6.28 1.82 15.05
CA ALA A 56 -6.14 3.17 14.52
C ALA A 56 -4.66 3.54 14.30
N VAL A 57 -4.38 4.49 13.42
CA VAL A 57 -3.01 4.95 13.15
C VAL A 57 -2.43 5.73 14.33
N ALA A 58 -3.26 6.48 15.02
CA ALA A 58 -2.94 7.24 16.23
C ALA A 58 -4.23 7.61 16.96
N GLU A 59 -4.11 8.22 18.13
CA GLU A 59 -5.23 8.78 18.89
C GLU A 59 -5.98 9.82 18.03
N GLY A 60 -7.30 9.84 18.14
CA GLY A 60 -8.18 10.72 17.37
C GLY A 60 -8.53 10.24 15.95
N TYR A 61 -7.83 9.23 15.42
CA TYR A 61 -8.16 8.65 14.12
C TYR A 61 -9.20 7.53 14.24
N SER A 62 -10.04 7.40 13.21
CA SER A 62 -11.00 6.31 13.13
C SER A 62 -10.30 4.96 13.04
N ALA A 63 -10.78 3.99 13.84
CA ALA A 63 -10.30 2.62 13.74
C ALA A 63 -10.73 2.00 12.39
N PRO A 64 -9.81 1.37 11.66
CA PRO A 64 -10.13 0.64 10.43
C PRO A 64 -10.93 -0.63 10.75
N ARG A 65 -11.60 -1.18 9.74
CA ARG A 65 -12.04 -2.58 9.80
C ARG A 65 -10.84 -3.49 9.54
N ALA A 66 -10.67 -4.52 10.34
CA ALA A 66 -9.68 -5.56 10.06
C ALA A 66 -10.02 -6.27 8.74
N PHE A 67 -8.98 -6.67 7.99
CA PHE A 67 -9.14 -7.47 6.77
C PHE A 67 -9.80 -8.80 7.07
N GLU A 68 -10.82 -9.13 6.29
CA GLU A 68 -11.48 -10.42 6.23
C GLU A 68 -10.98 -11.23 5.02
N LYS A 69 -11.28 -12.53 5.00
CA LYS A 69 -10.79 -13.45 3.94
C LYS A 69 -11.09 -12.96 2.52
N GLY A 70 -12.24 -12.33 2.30
CA GLY A 70 -12.63 -11.82 0.98
C GLY A 70 -11.85 -10.58 0.53
N ASP A 71 -11.34 -9.78 1.48
CA ASP A 71 -10.66 -8.51 1.16
C ASP A 71 -9.35 -8.73 0.39
N PHE A 72 -8.62 -9.80 0.69
CA PHE A 72 -7.36 -10.12 0.01
C PHE A 72 -7.53 -10.19 -1.50
N GLN A 73 -8.54 -10.92 -1.95
CA GLN A 73 -8.82 -11.04 -3.39
C GLN A 73 -9.36 -9.75 -3.98
N VAL A 74 -10.25 -9.04 -3.27
CA VAL A 74 -10.83 -7.77 -3.73
C VAL A 74 -9.73 -6.74 -3.95
N VAL A 75 -8.83 -6.57 -2.98
CA VAL A 75 -7.74 -5.60 -3.07
C VAL A 75 -6.71 -6.01 -4.12
N THR A 76 -6.34 -7.29 -4.20
CA THR A 76 -5.44 -7.79 -5.25
C THR A 76 -6.01 -7.51 -6.64
N ASN A 77 -7.30 -7.77 -6.86
CA ASN A 77 -7.97 -7.48 -8.13
C ASN A 77 -8.00 -5.98 -8.43
N ALA A 78 -8.16 -5.12 -7.42
CA ALA A 78 -8.11 -3.67 -7.60
C ALA A 78 -6.72 -3.18 -8.06
N PHE A 79 -5.63 -3.75 -7.52
CA PHE A 79 -4.28 -3.47 -8.02
C PHE A 79 -4.10 -3.93 -9.48
N VAL A 80 -4.57 -5.12 -9.84
CA VAL A 80 -4.52 -5.63 -11.23
C VAL A 80 -5.34 -4.75 -12.16
N GLU A 81 -6.50 -4.27 -11.74
CA GLU A 81 -7.30 -3.32 -12.52
C GLU A 81 -6.58 -1.96 -12.65
N GLY A 82 -5.88 -1.51 -11.62
CA GLY A 82 -4.98 -0.35 -11.69
C GLY A 82 -3.90 -0.51 -12.77
N VAL A 83 -3.32 -1.71 -12.91
CA VAL A 83 -2.37 -2.04 -13.98
C VAL A 83 -3.00 -1.90 -15.36
N ARG A 84 -4.21 -2.42 -15.56
CA ARG A 84 -4.92 -2.30 -16.85
C ARG A 84 -5.16 -0.84 -17.23
N ARG A 85 -5.59 -0.03 -16.28
CA ARG A 85 -5.79 1.42 -16.47
C ARG A 85 -4.49 2.15 -16.75
N ALA A 86 -3.40 1.84 -16.04
CA ALA A 86 -2.08 2.39 -16.28
C ALA A 86 -1.57 2.07 -17.69
N ARG A 87 -1.78 0.82 -18.14
CA ARG A 87 -1.44 0.38 -19.52
C ARG A 87 -2.25 1.17 -20.56
N ALA A 88 -3.56 1.25 -20.39
CA ALA A 88 -4.45 1.99 -21.30
C ALA A 88 -4.12 3.49 -21.35
N ALA A 89 -3.70 4.08 -20.23
CA ALA A 89 -3.25 5.46 -20.13
C ALA A 89 -1.85 5.71 -20.72
N GLY A 90 -1.13 4.66 -21.13
CA GLY A 90 0.16 4.76 -21.80
C GLY A 90 1.38 4.87 -20.88
N PHE A 91 1.26 4.54 -19.59
CA PHE A 91 2.40 4.43 -18.68
C PHE A 91 3.34 3.29 -19.08
N GLN A 92 4.61 3.42 -18.72
CA GLN A 92 5.67 2.48 -19.09
C GLN A 92 6.34 1.83 -17.88
N VAL A 93 6.19 2.42 -16.70
CA VAL A 93 6.68 1.90 -15.43
C VAL A 93 5.54 1.92 -14.41
N ILE A 94 5.44 0.87 -13.61
CA ILE A 94 4.57 0.84 -12.43
C ILE A 94 5.46 0.72 -11.19
N GLU A 95 5.13 1.50 -10.16
CA GLU A 95 5.64 1.32 -8.80
C GLU A 95 4.49 0.91 -7.89
N LEU A 96 4.66 -0.16 -7.12
CA LEU A 96 3.77 -0.50 -6.02
C LEU A 96 4.20 0.22 -4.75
N HIS A 97 3.27 0.89 -4.09
CA HIS A 97 3.55 1.57 -2.84
C HIS A 97 3.44 0.61 -1.65
N GLY A 98 4.57 0.10 -1.19
CA GLY A 98 4.70 -0.77 -0.02
C GLY A 98 5.39 -0.10 1.17
N ALA A 99 5.18 1.22 1.38
CA ALA A 99 5.88 2.03 2.37
C ALA A 99 4.93 2.89 3.21
N HIS A 100 5.48 3.71 4.12
CA HIS A 100 4.87 4.84 4.84
C HIS A 100 3.64 4.46 5.70
N GLY A 101 3.52 3.22 6.14
CA GLY A 101 2.36 2.75 6.92
C GLY A 101 1.07 2.65 6.11
N TYR A 102 1.13 2.67 4.76
CA TYR A 102 0.00 2.39 3.90
C TYR A 102 -0.30 0.89 3.89
N LEU A 103 -1.31 0.44 3.16
CA LEU A 103 -1.86 -0.90 3.32
C LEU A 103 -0.80 -2.01 3.25
N LEU A 104 0.01 -2.06 2.20
CA LEU A 104 1.01 -3.12 2.04
C LEU A 104 2.08 -3.07 3.13
N HIS A 105 2.57 -1.88 3.50
CA HIS A 105 3.50 -1.71 4.61
C HIS A 105 2.86 -2.12 5.94
N SER A 106 1.58 -1.81 6.16
CA SER A 106 0.91 -2.18 7.41
C SER A 106 0.76 -3.69 7.59
N PHE A 107 0.81 -4.48 6.53
CA PHE A 107 0.94 -5.94 6.61
C PHE A 107 2.36 -6.39 6.96
N LEU A 108 3.39 -5.72 6.43
CA LEU A 108 4.80 -6.05 6.68
C LEU A 108 5.20 -5.78 8.14
N SER A 109 4.82 -4.62 8.67
CA SER A 109 5.21 -4.14 9.99
C SER A 109 4.53 -4.91 11.12
N PRO A 110 5.29 -5.49 12.08
CA PRO A 110 4.72 -6.13 13.26
C PRO A 110 3.99 -5.15 14.19
N ILE A 111 4.29 -3.86 14.11
CA ILE A 111 3.61 -2.82 14.91
C ILE A 111 2.15 -2.64 14.47
N SER A 112 1.86 -2.78 13.18
CA SER A 112 0.51 -2.58 12.64
C SER A 112 -0.22 -3.88 12.30
N ASN A 113 0.50 -5.00 12.24
CA ASN A 113 -0.03 -6.32 11.91
C ASN A 113 0.03 -7.26 13.13
N ALA A 114 -0.99 -7.21 13.96
CA ALA A 114 -1.16 -8.13 15.10
C ALA A 114 -2.06 -9.34 14.78
N ARG A 115 -2.14 -9.74 13.49
CA ARG A 115 -2.88 -10.94 13.06
C ARG A 115 -2.21 -12.21 13.57
N THR A 116 -3.04 -13.22 13.80
CA THR A 116 -2.61 -14.57 14.28
C THR A 116 -2.88 -15.67 13.23
N ASP A 117 -3.34 -15.29 12.05
CA ASP A 117 -3.55 -16.19 10.91
C ASP A 117 -2.33 -16.23 9.96
N GLU A 118 -2.48 -16.85 8.79
CA GLU A 118 -1.44 -16.98 7.78
C GLU A 118 -0.92 -15.65 7.19
N TYR A 119 -1.50 -14.52 7.57
CA TYR A 119 -1.08 -13.17 7.14
C TYR A 119 -0.44 -12.34 8.25
N GLY A 120 -0.16 -12.93 9.42
CA GLY A 120 0.45 -12.25 10.56
C GLY A 120 1.39 -13.13 11.39
N GLY A 121 1.98 -12.56 12.43
CA GLY A 121 2.98 -13.25 13.28
C GLY A 121 4.36 -13.31 12.63
N SER A 122 4.75 -14.43 12.03
CA SER A 122 6.09 -14.58 11.43
C SER A 122 6.31 -13.62 10.26
N ILE A 123 7.58 -13.35 9.95
CA ILE A 123 7.95 -12.47 8.83
C ILE A 123 7.42 -13.02 7.50
N GLU A 124 7.44 -14.33 7.31
CA GLU A 124 6.93 -14.98 6.10
C GLU A 124 5.43 -14.71 5.93
N ASN A 125 4.67 -14.81 7.01
CA ASN A 125 3.25 -14.54 7.00
C ASN A 125 2.96 -13.06 6.75
N ARG A 126 3.70 -12.15 7.40
CA ARG A 126 3.52 -10.71 7.18
C ARG A 126 3.85 -10.28 5.74
N MET A 127 4.83 -10.92 5.10
CA MET A 127 5.18 -10.68 3.69
C MET A 127 4.17 -11.29 2.69
N ARG A 128 3.36 -12.26 3.09
CA ARG A 128 2.49 -13.06 2.21
C ARG A 128 1.62 -12.17 1.33
N PHE A 129 0.78 -11.35 1.92
CA PHE A 129 -0.15 -10.52 1.14
C PHE A 129 0.56 -9.50 0.23
N PRO A 130 1.57 -8.73 0.67
CA PRO A 130 2.34 -7.89 -0.22
C PRO A 130 2.99 -8.64 -1.40
N LEU A 131 3.46 -9.87 -1.19
CA LEU A 131 4.01 -10.70 -2.27
C LEU A 131 2.93 -11.25 -3.21
N GLU A 132 1.76 -11.60 -2.71
CA GLU A 132 0.60 -12.00 -3.54
C GLU A 132 0.18 -10.86 -4.47
N VAL A 133 0.08 -9.62 -3.95
CA VAL A 133 -0.21 -8.43 -4.75
C VAL A 133 0.89 -8.20 -5.80
N ALA A 134 2.16 -8.21 -5.39
CA ALA A 134 3.28 -8.00 -6.31
C ALA A 134 3.31 -9.08 -7.42
N THR A 135 3.06 -10.33 -7.07
CA THR A 135 2.97 -11.46 -8.02
C THR A 135 1.83 -11.27 -9.01
N ALA A 136 0.64 -10.89 -8.54
CA ALA A 136 -0.51 -10.65 -9.40
C ALA A 136 -0.29 -9.47 -10.36
N VAL A 137 0.32 -8.40 -9.85
CA VAL A 137 0.71 -7.23 -10.66
C VAL A 137 1.78 -7.61 -11.68
N ARG A 138 2.81 -8.37 -11.28
CA ARG A 138 3.86 -8.86 -12.21
C ARG A 138 3.27 -9.69 -13.34
N LYS A 139 2.31 -10.57 -13.05
CA LYS A 139 1.62 -11.37 -14.10
C LYS A 139 0.84 -10.50 -15.10
N ALA A 140 0.27 -9.38 -14.62
CA ALA A 140 -0.52 -8.46 -15.45
C ALA A 140 0.34 -7.40 -16.17
N TRP A 141 1.59 -7.22 -15.77
CA TRP A 141 2.49 -6.16 -16.25
C TRP A 141 3.84 -6.73 -16.71
N ASP A 142 4.14 -6.60 -17.98
CA ASP A 142 5.33 -7.15 -18.66
C ASP A 142 6.51 -6.16 -18.77
N LYS A 143 6.34 -4.93 -18.28
CA LYS A 143 7.33 -3.84 -18.31
C LYS A 143 7.97 -3.65 -16.93
N PRO A 144 8.90 -2.69 -16.74
CA PRO A 144 9.52 -2.44 -15.46
C PRO A 144 8.49 -2.27 -14.33
N LEU A 145 8.70 -3.03 -13.26
CA LEU A 145 7.90 -3.00 -12.03
C LEU A 145 8.82 -2.72 -10.86
N PHE A 146 8.49 -1.70 -10.08
CA PHE A 146 9.19 -1.33 -8.86
C PHE A 146 8.27 -1.53 -7.66
N VAL A 147 8.88 -1.72 -6.50
CA VAL A 147 8.18 -1.68 -5.20
C VAL A 147 8.91 -0.69 -4.31
N ARG A 148 8.21 0.33 -3.84
CA ARG A 148 8.72 1.24 -2.82
C ARG A 148 8.47 0.65 -1.45
N ILE A 149 9.50 0.57 -0.61
CA ILE A 149 9.41 0.08 0.77
C ILE A 149 9.94 1.14 1.75
N SER A 150 9.46 1.13 2.99
CA SER A 150 10.18 1.75 4.10
C SER A 150 11.30 0.79 4.51
N SER A 151 12.51 1.30 4.65
CA SER A 151 13.66 0.45 5.00
C SER A 151 13.55 -0.10 6.43
N ILE A 152 13.01 0.72 7.35
CA ILE A 152 12.76 0.40 8.77
C ILE A 152 11.51 1.12 9.25
N ASP A 153 10.96 0.70 10.39
CA ASP A 153 9.89 1.41 11.11
C ASP A 153 10.42 2.50 12.05
N ASP A 154 11.73 2.50 12.34
CA ASP A 154 12.41 3.41 13.28
C ASP A 154 11.83 3.37 14.70
N VAL A 155 11.32 2.20 15.11
CA VAL A 155 10.85 1.90 16.47
C VAL A 155 11.28 0.50 16.88
N GLU A 156 11.52 0.29 18.19
CA GLU A 156 11.89 -1.02 18.74
C GLU A 156 10.81 -2.06 18.42
N GLY A 157 11.25 -3.25 17.99
CA GLY A 157 10.36 -4.35 17.62
C GLY A 157 9.60 -4.13 16.29
N GLY A 158 9.89 -3.07 15.55
CA GLY A 158 9.29 -2.79 14.25
C GLY A 158 9.96 -3.55 13.09
N TRP A 159 9.58 -3.18 11.86
CA TRP A 159 10.18 -3.66 10.63
C TRP A 159 11.66 -3.23 10.53
N SER A 160 12.56 -4.18 10.32
CA SER A 160 14.01 -3.96 10.35
C SER A 160 14.63 -3.89 8.95
N ILE A 161 15.93 -3.54 8.89
CA ILE A 161 16.68 -3.56 7.63
C ILE A 161 16.89 -4.99 7.11
N GLU A 162 17.05 -5.96 8.00
CA GLU A 162 17.16 -7.39 7.67
C GLU A 162 15.85 -7.89 7.04
N ASP A 163 14.69 -7.49 7.58
CA ASP A 163 13.37 -7.76 7.03
C ASP A 163 13.24 -7.18 5.61
N SER A 164 13.70 -5.93 5.42
CA SER A 164 13.72 -5.27 4.12
C SER A 164 14.59 -5.99 3.09
N VAL A 165 15.76 -6.47 3.50
CA VAL A 165 16.65 -7.28 2.63
C VAL A 165 15.98 -8.60 2.25
N LEU A 166 15.35 -9.29 3.21
CA LEU A 166 14.65 -10.55 2.95
C LEU A 166 13.47 -10.33 1.98
N PHE A 167 12.66 -9.31 2.23
CA PHE A 167 11.51 -8.97 1.38
C PHE A 167 11.97 -8.60 -0.05
N SER A 168 13.03 -7.79 -0.18
CA SER A 168 13.59 -7.41 -1.49
C SER A 168 14.10 -8.62 -2.28
N ARG A 169 14.73 -9.60 -1.59
CA ARG A 169 15.13 -10.88 -2.24
C ARG A 169 13.92 -11.65 -2.76
N LYS A 170 12.82 -11.69 -2.00
CA LYS A 170 11.56 -12.32 -2.44
C LYS A 170 10.95 -11.59 -3.64
N LEU A 171 10.91 -10.26 -3.62
CA LEU A 171 10.45 -9.46 -4.75
C LEU A 171 11.29 -9.71 -5.99
N LYS A 172 12.63 -9.72 -5.87
CA LYS A 172 13.53 -10.07 -6.98
C LYS A 172 13.24 -11.44 -7.57
N SER A 173 12.93 -12.44 -6.75
CA SER A 173 12.63 -13.80 -7.21
C SER A 173 11.34 -13.92 -8.05
N ILE A 174 10.46 -12.96 -7.97
CA ILE A 174 9.22 -12.88 -8.78
C ILE A 174 9.31 -11.88 -9.93
N GLY A 175 10.50 -11.31 -10.17
CA GLY A 175 10.75 -10.43 -11.33
C GLY A 175 10.43 -8.94 -11.10
N VAL A 176 10.54 -8.49 -9.84
CA VAL A 176 10.48 -7.06 -9.47
C VAL A 176 11.88 -6.47 -9.44
#